data_b940d83430dde5d1bf315b87caa20b37
#
_entry.id   b940d83430dde5d1bf315b87caa20b37
#
_cell.length_a   1.000
_cell.length_b   1.000
_cell.length_c   1.000
_cell.angle_alpha   90.00
_cell.angle_beta   90.00
_cell.angle_gamma   90.00
#
_symmetry.space_group_name_H-M   'P 1'
#
loop_
_entity.id
_entity.type
_entity.pdbx_description
1 polymer ?
#
loop_
_entity_poly.entity_id
_entity_poly.type
_entity_poly.pdbx_seq_one_letter_code
_entity_poly.pdbx_strand_id
1 'polypeptide(L)'
;MKQIGSKIYYLISNGNAILNTGDMMGCVVETSFDEDYNNYTDLNKYAKDSIGCIKLEYGELGKLLEEHKANSFKVDVSSSPHKLVFEWIDYDTGEPGEPPKTMEELIKEEADKVRLEYAMAIAEVVENIEKDKLELSTAIVEAIEMRSGGN
;
A
#
# COMPACT_ATOMS: atom_id res chain seq x y z
N MET A 1 17.07 -18.05 -25.71
CA MET A 1 15.84 -18.56 -25.06
C MET A 1 14.79 -17.49 -25.24
N LYS A 2 13.64 -17.82 -25.82
CA LYS A 2 12.58 -16.84 -26.09
C LYS A 2 11.79 -16.59 -24.80
N GLN A 3 11.41 -15.35 -24.53
CA GLN A 3 10.57 -14.93 -23.42
C GLN A 3 9.31 -14.29 -23.98
N ILE A 4 8.17 -14.65 -23.44
CA ILE A 4 6.85 -14.12 -23.81
C ILE A 4 6.17 -13.69 -22.52
N GLY A 5 5.73 -12.44 -22.48
CA GLY A 5 5.01 -11.89 -21.35
C GLY A 5 3.57 -12.38 -21.26
N SER A 6 2.94 -12.10 -20.16
CA SER A 6 1.58 -12.55 -19.88
C SER A 6 0.55 -11.76 -20.70
N LYS A 7 -0.55 -12.44 -21.01
CA LYS A 7 -1.75 -11.83 -21.58
C LYS A 7 -2.87 -11.90 -20.54
N ILE A 8 -3.50 -10.77 -20.30
CA ILE A 8 -4.64 -10.66 -19.39
C ILE A 8 -5.88 -10.45 -20.21
N TYR A 9 -6.73 -11.47 -20.24
CA TYR A 9 -8.04 -11.44 -20.86
C TYR A 9 -9.09 -11.01 -19.83
N TYR A 10 -9.94 -10.07 -20.19
CA TYR A 10 -10.93 -9.49 -19.30
C TYR A 10 -12.24 -9.17 -20.01
N LEU A 11 -13.33 -9.05 -19.25
CA LEU A 11 -14.61 -8.59 -19.77
C LEU A 11 -14.59 -7.07 -19.97
N ILE A 12 -14.90 -6.63 -21.18
CA ILE A 12 -14.97 -5.20 -21.53
C ILE A 12 -16.09 -4.50 -20.75
N SER A 13 -17.14 -5.23 -20.35
CA SER A 13 -18.29 -4.68 -19.65
C SER A 13 -18.01 -4.21 -18.23
N ASN A 14 -17.05 -4.84 -17.53
CA ASN A 14 -16.80 -4.59 -16.10
C ASN A 14 -15.33 -4.65 -15.67
N GLY A 15 -14.41 -4.97 -16.60
CA GLY A 15 -13.00 -5.07 -16.30
C GLY A 15 -12.55 -6.30 -15.52
N ASN A 16 -13.45 -7.26 -15.27
CA ASN A 16 -13.07 -8.48 -14.54
C ASN A 16 -12.15 -9.35 -15.38
N ALA A 17 -10.98 -9.68 -14.80
CA ALA A 17 -10.03 -10.60 -15.41
C ALA A 17 -10.65 -12.02 -15.50
N ILE A 18 -10.61 -12.61 -16.70
CA ILE A 18 -11.08 -13.97 -16.96
C ILE A 18 -9.92 -14.95 -16.90
N LEU A 19 -8.80 -14.57 -17.51
CA LEU A 19 -7.65 -15.44 -17.70
C LEU A 19 -6.36 -14.60 -17.70
N ASN A 20 -5.36 -15.08 -16.99
CA ASN A 20 -3.96 -14.66 -17.15
C ASN A 20 -3.17 -15.86 -17.66
N THR A 21 -2.54 -15.71 -18.84
CA THR A 21 -1.75 -16.79 -19.44
C THR A 21 -0.44 -17.07 -18.70
N GLY A 22 0.00 -16.13 -17.86
CA GLY A 22 1.31 -16.18 -17.21
C GLY A 22 2.47 -15.92 -18.18
N ASP A 23 3.63 -15.73 -17.60
CA ASP A 23 4.87 -15.57 -18.35
C ASP A 23 5.39 -16.93 -18.83
N MET A 24 5.92 -16.96 -20.04
CA MET A 24 6.45 -18.18 -20.65
C MET A 24 7.89 -17.99 -21.08
N MET A 25 8.73 -18.99 -20.88
CA MET A 25 10.15 -18.97 -21.28
C MET A 25 10.57 -20.32 -21.87
N GLY A 26 11.39 -20.28 -22.91
CA GLY A 26 11.95 -21.48 -23.53
C GLY A 26 11.67 -21.58 -25.03
N CYS A 27 11.26 -22.76 -25.48
CA CYS A 27 10.82 -23.01 -26.86
C CYS A 27 9.33 -22.69 -27.01
N VAL A 28 8.97 -21.42 -26.75
CA VAL A 28 7.59 -20.95 -26.74
C VAL A 28 7.28 -20.10 -27.98
N VAL A 29 6.02 -20.14 -28.40
CA VAL A 29 5.50 -19.33 -29.50
C VAL A 29 4.37 -18.47 -28.97
N GLU A 30 4.38 -17.20 -29.30
CA GLU A 30 3.28 -16.30 -28.97
C GLU A 30 2.04 -16.70 -29.77
N THR A 31 0.96 -16.94 -29.07
CA THR A 31 -0.33 -17.30 -29.63
C THR A 31 -1.14 -16.05 -30.00
N SER A 32 -2.00 -16.17 -30.99
CA SER A 32 -3.00 -15.16 -31.32
C SER A 32 -4.19 -15.22 -30.38
N PHE A 33 -5.05 -14.18 -30.39
CA PHE A 33 -6.28 -14.17 -29.65
C PHE A 33 -7.21 -15.37 -30.02
N ASP A 34 -7.29 -15.68 -31.31
CA ASP A 34 -8.14 -16.79 -31.79
C ASP A 34 -7.63 -18.16 -31.32
N GLU A 35 -6.31 -18.35 -31.29
CA GLU A 35 -5.71 -19.57 -30.77
C GLU A 35 -5.96 -19.68 -29.25
N ASP A 36 -5.77 -18.59 -28.50
CA ASP A 36 -6.03 -18.57 -27.06
C ASP A 36 -7.52 -18.80 -26.78
N TYR A 37 -8.41 -18.14 -27.51
CA TYR A 37 -9.84 -18.35 -27.37
C TYR A 37 -10.24 -19.81 -27.60
N ASN A 38 -9.66 -20.51 -28.56
CA ASN A 38 -9.97 -21.91 -28.84
C ASN A 38 -9.35 -22.87 -27.82
N ASN A 39 -8.21 -22.50 -27.23
CA ASN A 39 -7.45 -23.35 -26.32
C ASN A 39 -7.89 -23.24 -24.86
N TYR A 40 -8.38 -22.06 -24.44
CA TYR A 40 -8.76 -21.83 -23.06
C TYR A 40 -10.30 -21.87 -22.90
N THR A 41 -10.79 -22.86 -22.17
CA THR A 41 -12.22 -23.07 -21.92
C THR A 41 -12.86 -21.90 -21.17
N ASP A 42 -12.09 -21.16 -20.37
CA ASP A 42 -12.60 -20.01 -19.63
C ASP A 42 -12.96 -18.85 -20.56
N LEU A 43 -12.24 -18.67 -21.66
CA LEU A 43 -12.58 -17.67 -22.67
C LEU A 43 -13.82 -18.06 -23.48
N ASN A 44 -13.99 -19.34 -23.76
CA ASN A 44 -15.12 -19.86 -24.53
C ASN A 44 -16.50 -19.68 -23.87
N LYS A 45 -16.53 -19.33 -22.57
CA LYS A 45 -17.76 -19.02 -21.83
C LYS A 45 -18.38 -17.67 -22.23
N TYR A 46 -17.62 -16.83 -22.93
CA TYR A 46 -18.00 -15.46 -23.28
C TYR A 46 -17.93 -15.25 -24.79
N ALA A 47 -18.68 -14.30 -25.31
CA ALA A 47 -18.58 -13.92 -26.71
C ALA A 47 -17.24 -13.24 -26.99
N LYS A 48 -16.62 -13.52 -28.15
CA LYS A 48 -15.29 -12.99 -28.51
C LYS A 48 -15.20 -11.46 -28.47
N ASP A 49 -16.25 -10.79 -28.89
CA ASP A 49 -16.37 -9.33 -28.94
C ASP A 49 -16.57 -8.68 -27.56
N SER A 50 -16.88 -9.47 -26.53
CA SER A 50 -16.98 -9.02 -25.14
C SER A 50 -15.67 -9.13 -24.37
N ILE A 51 -14.61 -9.69 -24.97
CA ILE A 51 -13.32 -9.95 -24.33
C ILE A 51 -12.29 -8.96 -24.82
N GLY A 52 -11.67 -8.24 -23.89
CA GLY A 52 -10.46 -7.44 -24.10
C GLY A 52 -9.21 -8.23 -23.75
N CYS A 53 -8.06 -7.77 -24.26
CA CYS A 53 -6.76 -8.35 -23.96
C CYS A 53 -5.73 -7.25 -23.71
N ILE A 54 -5.04 -7.33 -22.58
CA ILE A 54 -3.83 -6.53 -22.30
C ILE A 54 -2.63 -7.47 -22.37
N LYS A 55 -1.66 -7.11 -23.21
CA LYS A 55 -0.38 -7.82 -23.32
C LYS A 55 0.66 -7.08 -22.48
N LEU A 56 1.41 -7.84 -21.70
CA LEU A 56 2.50 -7.37 -20.86
C LEU A 56 3.83 -7.97 -21.34
N GLU A 57 4.91 -7.27 -21.03
CA GLU A 57 6.25 -7.80 -21.23
C GLU A 57 6.55 -8.91 -20.21
N TYR A 58 7.57 -9.74 -20.52
CA TYR A 58 7.99 -10.80 -19.61
C TYR A 58 8.43 -10.25 -18.24
N GLY A 59 7.81 -10.71 -17.17
CA GLY A 59 8.06 -10.27 -15.79
C GLY A 59 7.42 -8.93 -15.42
N GLU A 60 6.71 -8.27 -16.34
CA GLU A 60 6.12 -6.94 -16.10
C GLU A 60 5.01 -7.00 -15.04
N LEU A 61 4.12 -7.99 -15.11
CA LEU A 61 3.03 -8.14 -14.13
C LEU A 61 3.57 -8.26 -12.71
N GLY A 62 4.61 -9.09 -12.51
CA GLY A 62 5.23 -9.28 -11.21
C GLY A 62 5.83 -7.99 -10.65
N LYS A 63 6.52 -7.22 -11.49
CA LYS A 63 7.09 -5.92 -11.11
C LYS A 63 6.00 -4.90 -10.72
N LEU A 64 4.92 -4.84 -11.50
CA LEU A 64 3.82 -3.93 -11.23
C LEU A 64 3.09 -4.30 -9.92
N LEU A 65 2.86 -5.58 -9.65
CA LEU A 65 2.29 -6.04 -8.38
C LEU A 65 3.19 -5.66 -7.19
N GLU A 66 4.50 -5.85 -7.32
CA GLU A 66 5.47 -5.48 -6.28
C GLU A 66 5.53 -3.96 -6.07
N GLU A 67 5.62 -3.19 -7.14
CA GLU A 67 5.67 -1.72 -7.11
C GLU A 67 4.43 -1.11 -6.43
N HIS A 68 3.26 -1.65 -6.73
CA HIS A 68 1.99 -1.22 -6.14
C HIS A 68 1.67 -1.89 -4.79
N LYS A 69 2.56 -2.76 -4.27
CA LYS A 69 2.32 -3.58 -3.06
C LYS A 69 0.97 -4.30 -3.14
N ALA A 70 0.64 -4.84 -4.30
CA ALA A 70 -0.64 -5.46 -4.58
C ALA A 70 -0.52 -6.98 -4.73
N ASN A 71 -1.59 -7.71 -4.43
CA ASN A 71 -1.70 -9.14 -4.67
C ASN A 71 -2.79 -9.48 -5.70
N SER A 72 -3.51 -8.48 -6.17
CA SER A 72 -4.60 -8.61 -7.13
C SER A 72 -4.63 -7.43 -8.10
N PHE A 73 -5.35 -7.60 -9.19
CA PHE A 73 -5.57 -6.54 -10.17
C PHE A 73 -6.93 -6.71 -10.85
N LYS A 74 -7.43 -5.61 -11.37
CA LYS A 74 -8.59 -5.55 -12.28
C LYS A 74 -8.27 -4.61 -13.43
N VAL A 75 -9.12 -4.58 -14.44
CA VAL A 75 -8.95 -3.68 -15.59
C VAL A 75 -9.91 -2.50 -15.47
N ASP A 76 -9.37 -1.30 -15.52
CA ASP A 76 -10.19 -0.09 -15.67
C ASP A 76 -10.60 0.05 -17.13
N VAL A 77 -11.87 -0.15 -17.38
CA VAL A 77 -12.50 -0.07 -18.71
C VAL A 77 -13.11 1.31 -19.00
N SER A 78 -13.05 2.23 -18.03
CA SER A 78 -13.53 3.61 -18.21
C SER A 78 -12.57 4.48 -18.99
N SER A 79 -11.28 4.12 -19.01
CA SER A 79 -10.22 4.81 -19.75
C SER A 79 -9.94 4.17 -21.11
N SER A 80 -9.42 4.94 -22.05
CA SER A 80 -8.94 4.41 -23.34
C SER A 80 -7.51 4.89 -23.58
N PRO A 81 -6.53 4.00 -23.68
CA PRO A 81 -6.61 2.53 -23.59
C PRO A 81 -6.97 2.06 -22.18
N HIS A 82 -7.58 0.85 -22.07
CA HIS A 82 -7.87 0.20 -20.80
C HIS A 82 -6.56 -0.07 -20.04
N LYS A 83 -6.58 0.04 -18.70
CA LYS A 83 -5.39 -0.05 -17.85
C LYS A 83 -5.60 -1.04 -16.72
N LEU A 84 -4.51 -1.64 -16.24
CA LEU A 84 -4.52 -2.41 -15.00
C LEU A 84 -4.61 -1.48 -13.80
N VAL A 85 -5.46 -1.83 -12.86
CA VAL A 85 -5.56 -1.24 -11.53
C VAL A 85 -5.20 -2.31 -10.52
N PHE A 86 -4.25 -2.01 -9.68
CA PHE A 86 -3.71 -2.95 -8.70
C PHE A 86 -4.35 -2.70 -7.34
N GLU A 87 -4.67 -3.79 -6.64
CA GLU A 87 -5.30 -3.73 -5.33
C GLU A 87 -4.75 -4.84 -4.43
N TRP A 88 -4.76 -4.60 -3.13
CA TRP A 88 -4.51 -5.63 -2.15
C TRP A 88 -5.85 -6.21 -1.70
N ILE A 89 -6.01 -7.51 -1.86
CA ILE A 89 -7.18 -8.24 -1.37
C ILE A 89 -6.78 -9.02 -0.13
N ASP A 90 -7.53 -8.83 0.94
CA ASP A 90 -7.39 -9.64 2.15
C ASP A 90 -7.88 -11.06 1.86
N TYR A 91 -7.02 -12.05 2.11
CA TYR A 91 -7.33 -13.45 1.80
C TYR A 91 -8.41 -14.05 2.71
N ASP A 92 -8.59 -13.51 3.91
CA ASP A 92 -9.57 -14.01 4.87
C ASP A 92 -10.97 -13.48 4.58
N THR A 93 -11.08 -12.22 4.20
CA THR A 93 -12.36 -11.55 3.93
C THR A 93 -12.71 -11.51 2.45
N GLY A 94 -11.71 -11.56 1.56
CA GLY A 94 -11.87 -11.37 0.11
C GLY A 94 -12.18 -9.93 -0.29
N GLU A 95 -12.04 -8.97 0.64
CA GLU A 95 -12.31 -7.56 0.40
C GLU A 95 -11.00 -6.78 0.17
N PRO A 96 -11.08 -5.62 -0.52
CA PRO A 96 -9.94 -4.72 -0.64
C PRO A 96 -9.46 -4.26 0.74
N GLY A 97 -8.16 -4.35 0.98
CA GLY A 97 -7.51 -4.00 2.23
C GLY A 97 -6.17 -3.31 2.01
N GLU A 98 -5.41 -3.19 3.07
CA GLU A 98 -4.03 -2.67 3.00
C GLU A 98 -3.04 -3.84 3.01
N PRO A 99 -1.93 -3.75 2.24
CA PRO A 99 -0.89 -4.74 2.30
C PRO A 99 -0.29 -4.82 3.71
N PRO A 100 0.15 -6.00 4.16
CA PRO A 100 0.80 -6.14 5.45
C PRO A 100 2.05 -5.25 5.49
N LYS A 101 2.22 -4.54 6.61
CA LYS A 101 3.40 -3.71 6.85
C LYS A 101 4.66 -4.57 6.84
N THR A 102 5.70 -4.08 6.21
CA THR A 102 7.02 -4.71 6.27
C THR A 102 7.59 -4.62 7.68
N MET A 103 8.53 -5.49 8.02
CA MET A 103 9.23 -5.43 9.32
C MET A 103 9.90 -4.05 9.54
N GLU A 104 10.42 -3.44 8.48
CA GLU A 104 11.05 -2.13 8.52
C GLU A 104 10.03 -1.01 8.85
N GLU A 105 8.84 -1.07 8.23
CA GLU A 105 7.74 -0.14 8.52
C GLU A 105 7.24 -0.29 9.96
N LEU A 106 7.14 -1.51 10.47
CA LEU A 106 6.74 -1.78 11.86
C LEU A 106 7.77 -1.26 12.86
N ILE A 107 9.07 -1.48 12.60
CA ILE A 107 10.16 -0.97 13.45
C ILE A 107 10.15 0.56 13.46
N LYS A 108 9.96 1.20 12.31
CA LYS A 108 9.89 2.65 12.20
C LYS A 108 8.70 3.21 12.99
N GLU A 109 7.52 2.62 12.84
CA GLU A 109 6.31 3.04 13.55
C GLU A 109 6.50 2.94 15.07
N GLU A 110 7.08 1.84 15.57
CA GLU A 110 7.36 1.67 17.00
C GLU A 110 8.43 2.66 17.49
N ALA A 111 9.47 2.92 16.71
CA ALA A 111 10.48 3.91 17.03
C ALA A 111 9.90 5.34 17.12
N ASP A 112 9.03 5.70 16.17
CA ASP A 112 8.35 7.01 16.18
C ASP A 112 7.40 7.16 17.37
N LYS A 113 6.69 6.09 17.74
CA LYS A 113 5.84 6.06 18.93
C LYS A 113 6.64 6.26 20.21
N VAL A 114 7.73 5.52 20.39
CA VAL A 114 8.63 5.66 21.53
C VAL A 114 9.21 7.08 21.60
N ARG A 115 9.61 7.64 20.46
CA ARG A 115 10.14 9.03 20.39
C ARG A 115 9.09 10.05 20.85
N LEU A 116 7.84 9.86 20.45
CA LEU A 116 6.73 10.72 20.87
C LEU A 116 6.47 10.62 22.38
N GLU A 117 6.46 9.41 22.93
CA GLU A 117 6.31 9.19 24.38
C GLU A 117 7.41 9.86 25.18
N TYR A 118 8.69 9.76 24.75
CA TYR A 118 9.80 10.46 25.38
C TYR A 118 9.66 11.99 25.27
N ALA A 119 9.25 12.51 24.13
CA ALA A 119 9.05 13.94 23.96
C ALA A 119 7.96 14.48 24.89
N MET A 120 6.87 13.74 25.06
CA MET A 120 5.79 14.09 26.00
C MET A 120 6.26 14.06 27.46
N ALA A 121 7.02 13.02 27.85
CA ALA A 121 7.58 12.92 29.20
C ALA A 121 8.56 14.06 29.51
N ILE A 122 9.41 14.43 28.54
CA ILE A 122 10.32 15.57 28.70
C ILE A 122 9.55 16.88 28.86
N ALA A 123 8.49 17.09 28.05
CA ALA A 123 7.66 18.29 28.14
C ALA A 123 6.99 18.42 29.53
N GLU A 124 6.48 17.31 30.08
CA GLU A 124 5.91 17.29 31.44
C GLU A 124 6.93 17.62 32.52
N VAL A 125 8.14 17.07 32.41
CA VAL A 125 9.23 17.37 33.37
C VAL A 125 9.63 18.84 33.27
N VAL A 126 9.75 19.42 32.08
CA VAL A 126 10.05 20.84 31.89
C VAL A 126 8.98 21.72 32.51
N GLU A 127 7.71 21.42 32.30
CA GLU A 127 6.59 22.16 32.87
C GLU A 127 6.61 22.13 34.39
N ASN A 128 6.89 20.97 34.99
CA ASN A 128 7.02 20.83 36.46
C ASN A 128 8.20 21.64 37.01
N ILE A 129 9.35 21.63 36.32
CA ILE A 129 10.53 22.45 36.72
C ILE A 129 10.20 23.94 36.65
N GLU A 130 9.50 24.40 35.64
CA GLU A 130 9.12 25.81 35.50
C GLU A 130 8.15 26.22 36.61
N LYS A 131 7.19 25.35 36.98
CA LYS A 131 6.27 25.55 38.06
C LYS A 131 7.00 25.64 39.40
N ASP A 132 7.86 24.69 39.74
CA ASP A 132 8.66 24.68 40.96
C ASP A 132 9.55 25.92 41.06
N LYS A 133 10.15 26.36 39.97
CA LYS A 133 10.96 27.58 39.87
C LYS A 133 10.11 28.84 40.21
N LEU A 134 8.89 28.88 39.69
CA LEU A 134 7.97 30.00 39.95
C LEU A 134 7.55 30.02 41.43
N GLU A 135 7.21 28.86 41.99
CA GLU A 135 6.81 28.73 43.41
C GLU A 135 7.99 29.16 44.34
N LEU A 136 9.21 28.71 44.02
CA LEU A 136 10.41 29.10 44.75
C LEU A 136 10.67 30.60 44.66
N SER A 137 10.53 31.19 43.47
CA SER A 137 10.69 32.64 43.29
C SER A 137 9.68 33.45 44.09
N THR A 138 8.43 33.01 44.13
CA THR A 138 7.35 33.62 44.91
C THR A 138 7.65 33.55 46.40
N ALA A 139 8.07 32.38 46.92
CA ALA A 139 8.44 32.19 48.32
C ALA A 139 9.61 33.07 48.75
N ILE A 140 10.61 33.27 47.85
CA ILE A 140 11.75 34.17 48.12
C ILE A 140 11.26 35.63 48.24
N VAL A 141 10.42 36.09 47.35
CA VAL A 141 9.86 37.45 47.39
C VAL A 141 9.08 37.68 48.68
N GLU A 142 8.21 36.76 49.06
CA GLU A 142 7.43 36.83 50.32
C GLU A 142 8.36 36.87 51.55
N ALA A 143 9.40 36.08 51.60
CA ALA A 143 10.37 36.07 52.68
C ALA A 143 11.15 37.40 52.79
N ILE A 144 11.48 38.04 51.66
CA ILE A 144 12.10 39.35 51.65
C ILE A 144 11.18 40.44 52.15
N GLU A 145 9.92 40.43 51.71
CA GLU A 145 8.91 41.39 52.15
C GLU A 145 8.63 41.31 53.66
N MET A 146 8.49 40.10 54.21
CA MET A 146 8.32 39.88 55.62
C MET A 146 9.50 40.44 56.43
N ARG A 147 10.71 40.32 55.92
CA ARG A 147 11.93 40.81 56.58
C ARG A 147 12.07 42.33 56.51
N SER A 148 11.60 42.95 55.45
CA SER A 148 11.66 44.40 55.24
C SER A 148 10.54 45.18 55.90
N GLY A 149 9.38 44.53 56.19
CA GLY A 149 8.23 45.15 56.88
C GLY A 149 8.31 45.12 58.41
N GLY A 150 9.37 44.58 59.03
CA GLY A 150 9.53 44.39 60.46
C GLY A 150 10.37 45.49 61.16
N ASN A 151 10.38 46.73 60.68
CA ASN A 151 10.98 47.90 61.35
C ASN A 151 9.94 48.90 61.72
#